data_a6405035a1d1291af916973f1e837528
#
_entry.id   a6405035a1d1291af916973f1e837528
#
_cell.length_a   1.000
_cell.length_b   1.000
_cell.length_c   1.000
_cell.angle_alpha   90.00
_cell.angle_beta   90.00
_cell.angle_gamma   90.00
#
_symmetry.space_group_name_H-M   'P 1'
#
loop_
_entity.id
_entity.type
_entity.pdbx_description
1 polymer ?
#
loop_
_entity_poly.entity_id
_entity_poly.type
_entity_poly.pdbx_seq_one_letter_code
_entity_poly.pdbx_strand_id
1 'polypeptide(L)'
;MNIENVLKKMGLNPDVYVNWSKYLNLWVSWYKGKNASFHNYTIYNGIKDVKKERASLQVAKFICEKMADLLYNEKVKITLGNEESTKILQKVLDDNNFQLKMNRAIEKSFALGTGCIVLDIEDIMVNESVIDYNNSNVKISYVNAENIFPISWDEDGIKELAIVEYNMKSDGTAICILKMYMLNPRLKYTIYNYKFTIDKNNNIVETPETYLKEFETNTNVPWFAIISPNIVNNIDLYSPYGISIFANSIDVLKGIDLVYDSLNNEINLGRKRLFATKEALRFNSTTGEPQLNFDPNDVVFHVLGDSTLLGDNKNSIIQEINGNLRIDEHLKSLNSQLRILGDKTGFGGDYFAFDEKTLSTKTATEVISENSELFRTIKKHEILLESALIRIIKAINSIGELTGQFKLDLSQINIDFDDSIIENKSQERSEDRQDLAQDTLSRIDYISKWRGISKEEAAIKAQEIDNEKSANEGIRFIEGEIN
;
A
#
# COMPACT_ATOMS: atom_id res chain seq x y z
N MET A 1 -8.80 -23.82 -3.69
CA MET A 1 -8.02 -24.71 -2.83
C MET A 1 -8.66 -24.74 -1.45
N ASN A 2 -8.91 -25.91 -0.90
CA ASN A 2 -9.71 -25.98 0.33
C ASN A 2 -8.79 -26.04 1.55
N ILE A 3 -8.23 -24.87 1.92
CA ILE A 3 -7.38 -24.69 3.11
C ILE A 3 -8.11 -25.11 4.39
N GLU A 4 -9.45 -25.00 4.41
CA GLU A 4 -10.29 -25.43 5.52
C GLU A 4 -10.04 -26.90 5.88
N ASN A 5 -9.83 -27.75 4.86
CA ASN A 5 -9.56 -29.18 5.09
C ASN A 5 -8.19 -29.40 5.74
N VAL A 6 -7.19 -28.57 5.41
CA VAL A 6 -5.86 -28.64 6.06
C VAL A 6 -5.99 -28.23 7.52
N LEU A 7 -6.65 -27.12 7.79
CA LEU A 7 -6.85 -26.61 9.15
C LEU A 7 -7.63 -27.60 10.01
N LYS A 8 -8.73 -28.14 9.49
CA LYS A 8 -9.56 -29.17 10.18
C LYS A 8 -8.75 -30.44 10.48
N LYS A 9 -7.91 -30.90 9.53
CA LYS A 9 -7.02 -32.06 9.73
C LYS A 9 -6.04 -31.83 10.89
N MET A 10 -5.68 -30.59 11.13
CA MET A 10 -4.79 -30.19 12.22
C MET A 10 -5.53 -29.84 13.53
N GLY A 11 -6.86 -30.06 13.58
CA GLY A 11 -7.68 -29.76 14.75
C GLY A 11 -7.97 -28.28 14.96
N LEU A 12 -7.68 -27.43 13.97
CA LEU A 12 -7.96 -26.00 14.03
C LEU A 12 -9.38 -25.72 13.53
N ASN A 13 -10.05 -24.74 14.16
CA ASN A 13 -11.36 -24.30 13.69
C ASN A 13 -11.20 -23.23 12.58
N PRO A 14 -11.59 -23.51 11.33
CA PRO A 14 -11.47 -22.54 10.24
C PRO A 14 -12.60 -21.51 10.21
N ASP A 15 -13.62 -21.58 11.06
CA ASP A 15 -14.85 -20.79 10.95
C ASP A 15 -14.58 -19.28 10.98
N VAL A 16 -13.64 -18.83 11.81
CA VAL A 16 -13.23 -17.42 11.90
C VAL A 16 -12.70 -16.95 10.54
N TYR A 17 -11.84 -17.73 9.89
CA TYR A 17 -11.31 -17.44 8.57
C TYR A 17 -12.39 -17.49 7.50
N VAL A 18 -13.21 -18.55 7.49
CA VAL A 18 -14.27 -18.74 6.47
C VAL A 18 -15.25 -17.57 6.49
N ASN A 19 -15.67 -17.14 7.67
CA ASN A 19 -16.54 -15.99 7.83
C ASN A 19 -15.88 -14.68 7.37
N TRP A 20 -14.57 -14.55 7.53
CA TRP A 20 -13.82 -13.38 7.15
C TRP A 20 -13.43 -13.36 5.67
N SER A 21 -13.24 -14.51 5.05
CA SER A 21 -12.76 -14.67 3.66
C SER A 21 -13.61 -13.92 2.63
N LYS A 22 -14.92 -13.78 2.86
CA LYS A 22 -15.81 -12.99 1.99
C LYS A 22 -15.42 -11.51 1.90
N TYR A 23 -14.96 -10.93 3.01
CA TYR A 23 -14.49 -9.54 3.04
C TYR A 23 -13.11 -9.42 2.38
N LEU A 24 -12.20 -10.38 2.64
CA LEU A 24 -10.92 -10.44 1.96
C LEU A 24 -11.10 -10.51 0.44
N ASN A 25 -11.96 -11.39 -0.06
CA ASN A 25 -12.24 -11.51 -1.49
C ASN A 25 -12.83 -10.23 -2.08
N LEU A 26 -13.72 -9.55 -1.34
CA LEU A 26 -14.25 -8.25 -1.73
C LEU A 26 -13.12 -7.21 -1.87
N TRP A 27 -12.27 -7.07 -0.86
CA TRP A 27 -11.17 -6.10 -0.89
C TRP A 27 -10.14 -6.41 -1.95
N VAL A 28 -9.76 -7.68 -2.14
CA VAL A 28 -8.88 -8.13 -3.24
C VAL A 28 -9.46 -7.71 -4.59
N SER A 29 -10.77 -7.89 -4.80
CA SER A 29 -11.41 -7.54 -6.07
C SER A 29 -11.36 -6.04 -6.37
N TRP A 30 -11.58 -5.19 -5.33
CA TRP A 30 -11.48 -3.75 -5.45
C TRP A 30 -10.03 -3.26 -5.59
N TYR A 31 -9.09 -3.84 -4.85
CA TYR A 31 -7.67 -3.56 -4.99
C TYR A 31 -7.14 -3.89 -6.39
N LYS A 32 -7.63 -4.98 -7.00
CA LYS A 32 -7.33 -5.34 -8.39
C LYS A 32 -8.06 -4.48 -9.43
N GLY A 33 -9.00 -3.63 -9.03
CA GLY A 33 -9.83 -2.83 -9.92
C GLY A 33 -10.84 -3.65 -10.75
N LYS A 34 -11.14 -4.89 -10.34
CA LYS A 34 -12.04 -5.81 -11.07
C LYS A 34 -12.98 -6.55 -10.14
N ASN A 35 -13.99 -5.85 -9.65
CA ASN A 35 -15.09 -6.49 -8.94
C ASN A 35 -16.15 -6.95 -9.95
N ALA A 36 -16.23 -8.26 -10.22
CA ALA A 36 -17.09 -8.81 -11.26
C ALA A 36 -18.58 -8.50 -11.05
N SER A 37 -19.03 -8.44 -9.79
CA SER A 37 -20.45 -8.17 -9.46
C SER A 37 -20.86 -6.71 -9.73
N PHE A 38 -19.90 -5.80 -9.81
CA PHE A 38 -20.15 -4.38 -10.08
C PHE A 38 -19.72 -3.97 -11.49
N HIS A 39 -18.53 -4.40 -11.94
CA HIS A 39 -17.98 -3.96 -13.23
C HIS A 39 -18.65 -4.65 -14.41
N ASN A 40 -19.08 -5.91 -14.28
CA ASN A 40 -19.79 -6.61 -15.35
C ASN A 40 -21.29 -6.34 -15.22
N TYR A 41 -21.88 -5.82 -16.29
CA TYR A 41 -23.31 -5.54 -16.33
C TYR A 41 -23.86 -5.78 -17.74
N THR A 42 -25.19 -5.86 -17.82
CA THR A 42 -25.88 -6.10 -19.07
C THR A 42 -26.84 -4.95 -19.36
N ILE A 43 -26.85 -4.47 -20.59
CA ILE A 43 -27.79 -3.45 -21.07
C ILE A 43 -28.60 -4.05 -22.23
N TYR A 44 -29.92 -3.87 -22.17
CA TYR A 44 -30.77 -4.16 -23.31
C TYR A 44 -30.70 -3.00 -24.30
N ASN A 45 -30.27 -3.26 -25.56
CA ASN A 45 -30.07 -2.24 -26.58
C ASN A 45 -31.30 -2.03 -27.49
N GLY A 46 -32.46 -2.53 -27.10
CA GLY A 46 -33.68 -2.50 -27.90
C GLY A 46 -33.90 -3.74 -28.79
N ILE A 47 -32.87 -4.59 -28.96
CA ILE A 47 -32.90 -5.79 -29.79
C ILE A 47 -32.44 -7.02 -28.96
N LYS A 48 -31.35 -6.89 -28.23
CA LYS A 48 -30.74 -7.95 -27.46
C LYS A 48 -29.99 -7.43 -26.23
N ASP A 49 -29.72 -8.30 -25.29
CA ASP A 49 -28.86 -8.04 -24.16
C ASP A 49 -27.39 -7.95 -24.60
N VAL A 50 -26.74 -6.87 -24.23
CA VAL A 50 -25.32 -6.63 -24.50
C VAL A 50 -24.56 -6.58 -23.17
N LYS A 51 -23.59 -7.47 -23.04
CA LYS A 51 -22.66 -7.47 -21.89
C LYS A 51 -21.68 -6.30 -22.02
N LYS A 52 -21.50 -5.58 -20.93
CA LYS A 52 -20.59 -4.45 -20.83
C LYS A 52 -19.71 -4.60 -19.60
N GLU A 53 -18.53 -4.00 -19.63
CA GLU A 53 -17.60 -3.90 -18.51
C GLU A 53 -17.38 -2.41 -18.21
N ARG A 54 -17.57 -2.01 -16.93
CA ARG A 54 -17.27 -0.64 -16.50
C ARG A 54 -15.76 -0.44 -16.41
N ALA A 55 -15.32 0.72 -16.85
CA ALA A 55 -13.95 1.16 -16.62
C ALA A 55 -13.73 1.43 -15.12
N SER A 56 -12.58 1.03 -14.60
CA SER A 56 -12.17 1.31 -13.22
C SER A 56 -11.02 2.30 -13.17
N LEU A 57 -11.09 3.26 -12.27
CA LEU A 57 -10.00 4.19 -11.98
C LEU A 57 -8.95 3.59 -11.03
N GLN A 58 -9.21 2.41 -10.46
CA GLN A 58 -8.34 1.66 -9.55
C GLN A 58 -7.86 2.46 -8.33
N VAL A 59 -8.68 3.35 -7.82
CA VAL A 59 -8.32 4.26 -6.71
C VAL A 59 -8.02 3.49 -5.43
N ALA A 60 -8.63 2.31 -5.21
CA ALA A 60 -8.35 1.46 -4.06
C ALA A 60 -6.86 1.04 -3.99
N LYS A 61 -6.25 0.66 -5.14
CA LYS A 61 -4.81 0.37 -5.24
C LYS A 61 -3.99 1.61 -4.92
N PHE A 62 -4.37 2.75 -5.50
CA PHE A 62 -3.67 4.02 -5.33
C PHE A 62 -3.64 4.50 -3.88
N ILE A 63 -4.76 4.38 -3.14
CA ILE A 63 -4.83 4.69 -1.71
C ILE A 63 -3.82 3.86 -0.91
N CYS A 64 -3.80 2.54 -1.13
CA CYS A 64 -2.93 1.63 -0.37
C CYS A 64 -1.45 1.91 -0.66
N GLU A 65 -1.10 2.13 -1.93
CA GLU A 65 0.25 2.48 -2.36
C GLU A 65 0.72 3.79 -1.73
N LYS A 66 -0.10 4.85 -1.83
CA LYS A 66 0.25 6.15 -1.25
C LYS A 66 0.39 6.12 0.25
N MET A 67 -0.48 5.38 0.95
CA MET A 67 -0.34 5.25 2.41
C MET A 67 0.93 4.48 2.78
N ALA A 68 1.28 3.43 2.05
CA ALA A 68 2.53 2.69 2.29
C ALA A 68 3.77 3.57 2.07
N ASP A 69 3.78 4.38 1.00
CA ASP A 69 4.87 5.31 0.70
C ASP A 69 5.04 6.39 1.79
N LEU A 70 3.92 6.85 2.37
CA LEU A 70 3.92 7.83 3.45
C LEU A 70 4.40 7.25 4.79
N LEU A 71 4.04 5.97 5.07
CA LEU A 71 4.36 5.31 6.34
C LEU A 71 5.77 4.72 6.36
N TYR A 72 6.27 4.21 5.24
CA TYR A 72 7.56 3.51 5.22
C TYR A 72 8.29 3.72 3.90
N ASN A 73 9.26 4.61 3.93
CA ASN A 73 10.11 4.96 2.80
C ASN A 73 11.61 4.75 3.15
N GLU A 74 12.50 5.11 2.24
CA GLU A 74 13.96 4.92 2.37
C GLU A 74 14.62 5.74 3.49
N LYS A 75 13.90 6.68 4.08
CA LYS A 75 14.43 7.54 5.14
C LYS A 75 14.14 7.03 6.54
N VAL A 76 13.28 6.00 6.69
CA VAL A 76 13.03 5.39 7.98
C VAL A 76 14.31 4.79 8.54
N LYS A 77 14.67 5.18 9.76
CA LYS A 77 15.90 4.75 10.44
C LYS A 77 15.55 4.03 11.74
N ILE A 78 16.24 2.92 11.96
CA ILE A 78 16.13 2.14 13.19
C ILE A 78 17.48 2.16 13.89
N THR A 79 17.51 2.63 15.13
CA THR A 79 18.73 2.68 15.95
C THR A 79 18.50 1.99 17.30
N LEU A 80 19.55 1.35 17.81
CA LEU A 80 19.54 0.62 19.07
C LEU A 80 20.43 1.28 20.12
N GLY A 81 20.47 0.75 21.33
CA GLY A 81 21.19 1.30 22.47
C GLY A 81 22.68 1.54 22.25
N ASN A 82 23.30 0.82 21.32
CA ASN A 82 24.66 1.07 20.89
C ASN A 82 24.85 0.91 19.37
N GLU A 83 25.94 1.47 18.85
CA GLU A 83 26.25 1.51 17.43
C GLU A 83 26.55 0.12 16.84
N GLU A 84 27.16 -0.77 17.61
CA GLU A 84 27.47 -2.13 17.18
C GLU A 84 26.21 -2.94 16.95
N SER A 85 25.26 -2.92 17.89
CA SER A 85 23.95 -3.56 17.75
C SER A 85 23.14 -2.99 16.58
N THR A 86 23.23 -1.68 16.37
CA THR A 86 22.59 -1.01 15.22
C THR A 86 23.15 -1.54 13.89
N LYS A 87 24.48 -1.69 13.77
CA LYS A 87 25.13 -2.23 12.57
C LYS A 87 24.77 -3.72 12.33
N ILE A 88 24.72 -4.53 13.40
CA ILE A 88 24.29 -5.93 13.29
C ILE A 88 22.85 -6.02 12.81
N LEU A 89 21.94 -5.27 13.42
CA LEU A 89 20.54 -5.22 13.01
C LEU A 89 20.42 -4.78 11.54
N GLN A 90 21.10 -3.69 11.17
CA GLN A 90 21.05 -3.17 9.79
C GLN A 90 21.50 -4.24 8.78
N LYS A 91 22.58 -4.97 9.08
CA LYS A 91 23.02 -6.08 8.23
C LYS A 91 21.94 -7.16 8.04
N VAL A 92 21.27 -7.58 9.12
CA VAL A 92 20.17 -8.57 9.04
C VAL A 92 19.02 -8.02 8.18
N LEU A 93 18.69 -6.75 8.30
CA LEU A 93 17.64 -6.11 7.52
C LEU A 93 18.03 -6.01 6.02
N ASP A 94 19.27 -5.63 5.72
CA ASP A 94 19.79 -5.50 4.35
C ASP A 94 19.87 -6.86 3.65
N ASP A 95 20.38 -7.90 4.32
CA ASP A 95 20.45 -9.27 3.80
C ASP A 95 19.06 -9.80 3.42
N ASN A 96 18.01 -9.33 4.07
CA ASN A 96 16.61 -9.66 3.78
C ASN A 96 15.92 -8.72 2.78
N ASN A 97 16.58 -7.67 2.29
CA ASN A 97 15.96 -6.58 1.51
C ASN A 97 14.73 -5.99 2.22
N PHE A 98 14.86 -5.77 3.53
CA PHE A 98 13.74 -5.43 4.40
C PHE A 98 13.04 -4.14 3.94
N GLN A 99 13.79 -3.11 3.62
CA GLN A 99 13.28 -1.80 3.18
C GLN A 99 12.25 -1.93 2.06
N LEU A 100 12.64 -2.59 0.95
CA LEU A 100 11.77 -2.77 -0.22
C LEU A 100 10.56 -3.66 0.08
N LYS A 101 10.79 -4.76 0.79
CA LYS A 101 9.74 -5.74 1.07
C LYS A 101 8.73 -5.22 2.09
N MET A 102 9.19 -4.39 3.05
CA MET A 102 8.34 -3.82 4.09
C MET A 102 7.32 -2.84 3.52
N ASN A 103 7.72 -1.92 2.65
CA ASN A 103 6.79 -1.02 1.97
C ASN A 103 5.69 -1.81 1.23
N ARG A 104 6.08 -2.84 0.45
CA ARG A 104 5.13 -3.71 -0.25
C ARG A 104 4.22 -4.52 0.69
N ALA A 105 4.74 -4.91 1.84
CA ALA A 105 3.96 -5.63 2.85
C ALA A 105 2.91 -4.71 3.49
N ILE A 106 3.28 -3.48 3.79
CA ILE A 106 2.36 -2.45 4.30
C ILE A 106 1.26 -2.19 3.29
N GLU A 107 1.58 -1.96 2.01
CA GLU A 107 0.58 -1.76 0.96
C GLU A 107 -0.46 -2.88 0.93
N LYS A 108 0.00 -4.14 0.91
CA LYS A 108 -0.89 -5.30 0.90
C LYS A 108 -1.68 -5.46 2.19
N SER A 109 -1.06 -5.17 3.33
CA SER A 109 -1.72 -5.23 4.64
C SER A 109 -2.82 -4.18 4.75
N PHE A 110 -2.59 -3.00 4.22
CA PHE A 110 -3.58 -1.92 4.16
C PHE A 110 -4.73 -2.22 3.18
N ALA A 111 -4.42 -2.91 2.09
CA ALA A 111 -5.43 -3.39 1.15
C ALA A 111 -6.33 -4.49 1.75
N LEU A 112 -5.75 -5.42 2.50
CA LEU A 112 -6.44 -6.61 3.01
C LEU A 112 -6.81 -6.53 4.50
N GLY A 113 -6.46 -5.43 5.16
CA GLY A 113 -6.72 -5.19 6.58
C GLY A 113 -5.72 -5.87 7.53
N THR A 114 -5.03 -6.90 7.08
CA THR A 114 -4.10 -7.67 7.92
C THR A 114 -2.94 -8.18 7.05
N GLY A 115 -1.75 -8.12 7.59
CA GLY A 115 -0.56 -8.77 7.08
C GLY A 115 0.29 -9.27 8.24
N CYS A 116 1.26 -10.11 7.97
CA CYS A 116 2.14 -10.64 8.99
C CYS A 116 3.58 -10.68 8.50
N ILE A 117 4.50 -10.22 9.34
CA ILE A 117 5.92 -10.49 9.20
C ILE A 117 6.22 -11.73 10.03
N VAL A 118 6.93 -12.69 9.47
CA VAL A 118 7.37 -13.89 10.17
C VAL A 118 8.87 -14.06 10.06
N LEU A 119 9.46 -14.59 11.11
CA LEU A 119 10.89 -14.88 11.19
C LEU A 119 11.11 -16.38 11.19
N ASP A 120 12.16 -16.77 10.51
CA ASP A 120 12.66 -18.14 10.45
C ASP A 120 14.18 -18.14 10.56
N ILE A 121 14.74 -19.32 10.78
CA ILE A 121 16.19 -19.56 10.68
C ILE A 121 16.42 -20.39 9.42
N GLU A 122 17.19 -19.85 8.47
CA GLU A 122 17.63 -20.57 7.26
C GLU A 122 19.03 -21.18 7.46
N ASP A 123 19.36 -22.14 6.60
CA ASP A 123 20.68 -22.80 6.54
C ASP A 123 21.09 -23.55 7.81
N ILE A 124 20.08 -24.11 8.50
CA ILE A 124 20.31 -24.98 9.66
C ILE A 124 20.76 -26.35 9.18
N MET A 125 21.86 -26.85 9.73
CA MET A 125 22.27 -28.24 9.55
C MET A 125 21.76 -29.09 10.71
N VAL A 126 21.07 -30.19 10.39
CA VAL A 126 20.56 -31.14 11.39
C VAL A 126 21.34 -32.46 11.24
N ASN A 127 22.19 -32.76 12.22
CA ASN A 127 22.94 -34.01 12.29
C ASN A 127 22.38 -34.86 13.45
N GLU A 128 21.71 -35.98 13.12
CA GLU A 128 21.12 -36.97 14.03
C GLU A 128 20.13 -36.43 15.07
N SER A 129 20.39 -35.45 15.83
CA SER A 129 19.51 -34.76 16.80
C SER A 129 20.12 -33.43 17.26
N VAL A 130 21.27 -33.06 16.72
CA VAL A 130 21.95 -31.81 17.04
C VAL A 130 21.74 -30.82 15.92
N ILE A 131 21.25 -29.65 16.29
CA ILE A 131 21.08 -28.53 15.35
C ILE A 131 22.36 -27.71 15.37
N ASP A 132 22.99 -27.57 14.23
CA ASP A 132 24.15 -26.70 14.04
C ASP A 132 23.70 -25.37 13.41
N TYR A 133 23.97 -24.27 14.13
CA TYR A 133 23.62 -22.93 13.74
C TYR A 133 24.76 -22.11 13.16
N ASN A 134 25.96 -22.68 12.97
CA ASN A 134 27.19 -21.94 12.61
C ASN A 134 27.04 -21.10 11.31
N ASN A 135 26.26 -21.60 10.36
CA ASN A 135 26.01 -20.91 9.08
C ASN A 135 24.56 -20.42 8.93
N SER A 136 23.80 -20.43 10.02
CA SER A 136 22.39 -20.04 9.95
C SER A 136 22.22 -18.53 9.77
N ASN A 137 21.16 -18.17 9.07
CA ASN A 137 20.80 -16.79 8.83
C ASN A 137 19.35 -16.51 9.28
N VAL A 138 19.09 -15.29 9.72
CA VAL A 138 17.74 -14.84 10.03
C VAL A 138 17.02 -14.56 8.72
N LYS A 139 15.90 -15.25 8.51
CA LYS A 139 15.00 -15.01 7.36
C LYS A 139 13.79 -14.23 7.77
N ILE A 140 13.48 -13.16 7.02
CA ILE A 140 12.28 -12.36 7.18
C ILE A 140 11.35 -12.59 5.98
N SER A 141 10.15 -13.10 6.27
CA SER A 141 9.11 -13.39 5.28
C SER A 141 7.85 -12.59 5.57
N TYR A 142 7.03 -12.38 4.54
CA TYR A 142 5.82 -11.55 4.61
C TYR A 142 4.63 -12.37 4.13
N VAL A 143 3.59 -12.43 4.96
CA VAL A 143 2.40 -13.25 4.73
C VAL A 143 1.18 -12.34 4.57
N ASN A 144 0.42 -12.56 3.49
CA ASN A 144 -0.80 -11.81 3.24
C ASN A 144 -1.97 -12.39 4.06
N ALA A 145 -3.01 -11.57 4.32
CA ALA A 145 -4.18 -11.93 5.10
C ALA A 145 -4.86 -13.26 4.70
N GLU A 146 -4.82 -13.59 3.41
CA GLU A 146 -5.41 -14.84 2.87
C GLU A 146 -4.76 -16.11 3.43
N ASN A 147 -3.54 -16.00 3.95
CA ASN A 147 -2.72 -17.11 4.44
C ASN A 147 -2.45 -17.02 5.95
N ILE A 148 -3.17 -16.18 6.67
CA ILE A 148 -3.04 -15.92 8.10
C ILE A 148 -4.28 -16.50 8.81
N PHE A 149 -4.06 -17.38 9.79
CA PHE A 149 -5.11 -18.07 10.53
C PHE A 149 -4.87 -17.91 12.04
N PRO A 150 -5.48 -16.91 12.70
CA PRO A 150 -5.41 -16.75 14.14
C PRO A 150 -5.92 -17.99 14.87
N ILE A 151 -5.17 -18.45 15.86
CA ILE A 151 -5.52 -19.59 16.72
C ILE A 151 -6.07 -19.08 18.05
N SER A 152 -5.35 -18.15 18.68
CA SER A 152 -5.80 -17.45 19.89
C SER A 152 -5.44 -15.97 19.85
N TRP A 153 -6.27 -15.16 20.47
CA TRP A 153 -6.10 -13.70 20.54
C TRP A 153 -6.79 -13.13 21.78
N ASP A 154 -6.36 -11.96 22.18
CA ASP A 154 -6.96 -11.15 23.24
C ASP A 154 -6.96 -9.65 22.86
N GLU A 155 -7.11 -8.77 23.86
CA GLU A 155 -7.13 -7.31 23.66
C GLU A 155 -5.80 -6.76 23.08
N ASP A 156 -4.67 -7.42 23.37
CA ASP A 156 -3.35 -7.05 22.83
C ASP A 156 -3.10 -7.58 21.40
N GLY A 157 -4.03 -8.34 20.84
CA GLY A 157 -3.99 -8.90 19.50
C GLY A 157 -3.74 -10.41 19.45
N ILE A 158 -3.26 -10.89 18.29
CA ILE A 158 -3.05 -12.31 18.04
C ILE A 158 -1.87 -12.83 18.85
N LYS A 159 -2.11 -13.89 19.66
CA LYS A 159 -1.10 -14.56 20.48
C LYS A 159 -0.57 -15.83 19.83
N GLU A 160 -1.45 -16.60 19.19
CA GLU A 160 -1.07 -17.83 18.47
C GLU A 160 -1.61 -17.77 17.06
N LEU A 161 -0.78 -18.22 16.13
CA LEU A 161 -1.00 -18.00 14.72
C LEU A 161 -0.61 -19.25 13.92
N ALA A 162 -1.45 -19.63 12.96
CA ALA A 162 -1.06 -20.49 11.88
C ALA A 162 -0.90 -19.69 10.57
N ILE A 163 0.13 -19.98 9.82
CA ILE A 163 0.35 -19.43 8.47
C ILE A 163 0.52 -20.54 7.46
N VAL A 164 0.15 -20.23 6.22
CA VAL A 164 0.28 -21.18 5.12
C VAL A 164 1.06 -20.56 3.99
N GLU A 165 2.12 -21.23 3.58
CA GLU A 165 2.93 -20.88 2.41
C GLU A 165 2.66 -21.85 1.27
N TYR A 166 2.54 -21.34 0.05
CA TYR A 166 2.31 -22.13 -1.15
C TYR A 166 3.45 -21.97 -2.13
N ASN A 167 4.04 -23.10 -2.52
CA ASN A 167 5.01 -23.18 -3.59
C ASN A 167 4.37 -23.92 -4.77
N MET A 168 3.85 -23.18 -5.73
CA MET A 168 3.26 -23.71 -6.95
C MET A 168 4.34 -24.22 -7.89
N LYS A 169 4.18 -25.44 -8.42
CA LYS A 169 5.03 -25.98 -9.48
C LYS A 169 4.37 -25.83 -10.84
N SER A 170 5.18 -25.78 -11.88
CA SER A 170 4.71 -25.64 -13.27
C SER A 170 3.86 -26.83 -13.75
N ASP A 171 3.97 -27.99 -13.10
CA ASP A 171 3.18 -29.17 -13.40
C ASP A 171 1.75 -29.16 -12.83
N GLY A 172 1.39 -28.08 -12.11
CA GLY A 172 0.07 -27.89 -11.47
C GLY A 172 -0.03 -28.55 -10.09
N THR A 173 1.06 -29.11 -9.55
CA THR A 173 1.14 -29.51 -8.15
C THR A 173 1.59 -28.34 -7.26
N ALA A 174 1.23 -28.37 -5.98
CA ALA A 174 1.69 -27.37 -5.03
C ALA A 174 2.27 -28.05 -3.77
N ILE A 175 3.29 -27.41 -3.22
CA ILE A 175 3.75 -27.73 -1.87
C ILE A 175 3.14 -26.68 -0.94
N CYS A 176 2.44 -27.14 0.08
CA CYS A 176 1.84 -26.32 1.12
C CYS A 176 2.63 -26.56 2.41
N ILE A 177 3.15 -25.49 2.99
CA ILE A 177 3.83 -25.51 4.28
C ILE A 177 2.92 -24.77 5.27
N LEU A 178 2.43 -25.49 6.27
CA LEU A 178 1.68 -24.92 7.39
C LEU A 178 2.64 -24.75 8.56
N LYS A 179 2.80 -23.54 9.05
CA LYS A 179 3.56 -23.22 10.26
C LYS A 179 2.60 -22.73 11.32
N MET A 180 2.71 -23.27 12.53
CA MET A 180 1.90 -22.85 13.68
C MET A 180 2.82 -22.36 14.79
N TYR A 181 2.58 -21.14 15.23
CA TYR A 181 3.27 -20.48 16.34
C TYR A 181 2.38 -20.60 17.58
N MET A 182 2.70 -21.52 18.48
CA MET A 182 1.86 -21.83 19.64
C MET A 182 2.63 -21.63 20.95
N LEU A 183 1.92 -21.21 22.00
CA LEU A 183 2.46 -21.10 23.34
C LEU A 183 2.38 -22.44 24.05
N ASN A 184 3.50 -22.90 24.56
CA ASN A 184 3.54 -24.07 25.44
C ASN A 184 3.10 -23.70 26.87
N PRO A 185 2.87 -24.69 27.77
CA PRO A 185 2.44 -24.42 29.15
C PRO A 185 3.42 -23.55 29.97
N ARG A 186 4.66 -23.38 29.48
CA ARG A 186 5.66 -22.51 30.10
C ARG A 186 5.68 -21.10 29.51
N LEU A 187 4.66 -20.75 28.70
CA LEU A 187 4.53 -19.48 27.99
C LEU A 187 5.71 -19.18 27.04
N LYS A 188 6.31 -20.23 26.47
CA LYS A 188 7.33 -20.11 25.42
C LYS A 188 6.75 -20.56 24.10
N TYR A 189 7.18 -19.91 23.01
CA TYR A 189 6.71 -20.27 21.68
C TYR A 189 7.36 -21.57 21.19
N THR A 190 6.54 -22.42 20.63
CA THR A 190 6.92 -23.61 19.86
C THR A 190 6.38 -23.46 18.45
N ILE A 191 7.21 -23.69 17.46
CA ILE A 191 6.85 -23.62 16.03
C ILE A 191 6.64 -25.06 15.54
N TYR A 192 5.43 -25.35 15.06
CA TYR A 192 5.10 -26.61 14.44
C TYR A 192 5.07 -26.45 12.92
N ASN A 193 5.83 -27.29 12.20
CA ASN A 193 5.93 -27.27 10.76
C ASN A 193 5.31 -28.52 10.15
N TYR A 194 4.38 -28.34 9.23
CA TYR A 194 3.76 -29.43 8.49
C TYR A 194 3.84 -29.17 7.00
N LYS A 195 4.23 -30.19 6.24
CA LYS A 195 4.34 -30.08 4.79
C LYS A 195 3.34 -31.01 4.13
N PHE A 196 2.63 -30.48 3.17
CA PHE A 196 1.63 -31.20 2.40
C PHE A 196 1.94 -31.03 0.91
N THR A 197 1.75 -32.09 0.14
CA THR A 197 1.72 -32.02 -1.31
C THR A 197 0.26 -31.98 -1.77
N ILE A 198 -0.06 -31.05 -2.64
CA ILE A 198 -1.38 -30.92 -3.25
C ILE A 198 -1.26 -31.36 -4.69
N ASP A 199 -2.01 -32.40 -5.07
CA ASP A 199 -2.01 -32.91 -6.43
C ASP A 199 -2.88 -32.05 -7.38
N LYS A 200 -2.88 -32.39 -8.69
CA LYS A 200 -3.70 -31.73 -9.71
C LYS A 200 -5.21 -31.82 -9.47
N ASN A 201 -5.63 -32.76 -8.64
CA ASN A 201 -7.03 -32.99 -8.29
C ASN A 201 -7.41 -32.34 -6.96
N ASN A 202 -6.52 -31.50 -6.40
CA ASN A 202 -6.63 -30.88 -5.07
C ASN A 202 -6.69 -31.88 -3.89
N ASN A 203 -6.17 -33.09 -4.06
CA ASN A 203 -5.99 -34.01 -2.95
C ASN A 203 -4.79 -33.60 -2.13
N ILE A 204 -4.93 -33.63 -0.81
CA ILE A 204 -3.89 -33.24 0.13
C ILE A 204 -3.27 -34.51 0.71
N VAL A 205 -1.98 -34.68 0.45
CA VAL A 205 -1.19 -35.79 0.97
C VAL A 205 -0.10 -35.21 1.87
N GLU A 206 -0.07 -35.65 3.13
CA GLU A 206 1.02 -35.29 4.04
C GLU A 206 2.31 -35.93 3.52
N THR A 207 3.33 -35.10 3.34
CA THR A 207 4.62 -35.58 2.90
C THR A 207 5.43 -35.96 4.13
N PRO A 208 5.73 -37.25 4.36
CA PRO A 208 6.60 -37.63 5.46
C PRO A 208 8.02 -37.13 5.14
N GLU A 209 8.53 -36.20 5.90
CA GLU A 209 9.83 -35.62 5.67
C GLU A 209 10.68 -35.41 6.90
N THR A 210 11.98 -35.47 6.66
CA THR A 210 13.16 -35.03 7.42
C THR A 210 13.12 -33.55 7.84
N TYR A 211 11.96 -33.06 8.28
CA TYR A 211 11.76 -31.67 8.66
C TYR A 211 11.62 -31.60 10.19
N LEU A 212 12.16 -30.54 10.80
CA LEU A 212 11.89 -30.27 12.19
C LEU A 212 10.40 -29.99 12.36
N LYS A 213 9.63 -31.03 12.71
CA LYS A 213 8.18 -30.88 12.92
C LYS A 213 7.86 -29.94 14.06
N GLU A 214 8.71 -29.92 15.06
CA GLU A 214 8.56 -29.14 16.30
C GLU A 214 9.88 -28.45 16.61
N PHE A 215 9.81 -27.13 16.83
CA PHE A 215 10.96 -26.32 17.14
C PHE A 215 10.64 -25.40 18.33
N GLU A 216 11.28 -25.63 19.45
CA GLU A 216 11.16 -24.77 20.63
C GLU A 216 12.04 -23.54 20.50
N THR A 217 11.43 -22.35 20.48
CA THR A 217 12.17 -21.08 20.39
C THR A 217 12.85 -20.69 21.70
N ASN A 218 12.49 -21.34 22.80
CA ASN A 218 12.93 -21.03 24.18
C ASN A 218 12.66 -19.59 24.64
N THR A 219 11.84 -18.82 23.92
CA THR A 219 11.49 -17.44 24.24
C THR A 219 9.97 -17.25 24.33
N ASN A 220 9.56 -16.23 25.06
CA ASN A 220 8.16 -15.73 25.08
C ASN A 220 7.90 -14.66 24.02
N VAL A 221 8.91 -14.29 23.22
CA VAL A 221 8.76 -13.36 22.11
C VAL A 221 8.28 -14.14 20.89
N PRO A 222 7.12 -13.76 20.29
CA PRO A 222 6.65 -14.38 19.06
C PRO A 222 7.58 -14.02 17.90
N TRP A 223 7.88 -15.02 17.05
CA TRP A 223 8.64 -14.79 15.82
C TRP A 223 7.73 -14.33 14.66
N PHE A 224 6.70 -13.62 15.03
CA PHE A 224 5.81 -12.96 14.07
C PHE A 224 5.32 -11.61 14.61
N ALA A 225 4.97 -10.72 13.71
CA ALA A 225 4.29 -9.47 14.02
C ALA A 225 3.20 -9.17 13.00
N ILE A 226 2.06 -8.71 13.48
CA ILE A 226 0.92 -8.33 12.64
C ILE A 226 1.09 -6.88 12.21
N ILE A 227 0.82 -6.62 10.92
CA ILE A 227 0.71 -5.30 10.32
C ILE A 227 -0.75 -5.10 9.94
N SER A 228 -1.35 -4.03 10.41
CA SER A 228 -2.73 -3.67 10.07
C SER A 228 -2.92 -2.16 10.08
N PRO A 229 -3.88 -1.62 9.31
CA PRO A 229 -4.31 -0.24 9.49
C PRO A 229 -4.81 -0.03 10.92
N ASN A 230 -4.46 1.09 11.54
CA ASN A 230 -4.97 1.46 12.86
C ASN A 230 -6.41 2.02 12.74
N ILE A 231 -7.34 1.12 12.40
CA ILE A 231 -8.76 1.41 12.20
C ILE A 231 -9.55 0.36 12.96
N VAL A 232 -10.54 0.80 13.73
CA VAL A 232 -11.42 -0.12 14.47
C VAL A 232 -12.19 -0.99 13.48
N ASN A 233 -12.20 -2.30 13.71
CA ASN A 233 -13.00 -3.23 12.93
C ASN A 233 -14.48 -3.07 13.31
N ASN A 234 -15.23 -2.34 12.48
CA ASN A 234 -16.67 -2.12 12.65
C ASN A 234 -17.54 -3.17 11.93
N ILE A 235 -16.91 -4.12 11.26
CA ILE A 235 -17.61 -5.23 10.57
C ILE A 235 -17.85 -6.37 11.56
N ASP A 236 -16.83 -6.73 12.33
CA ASP A 236 -16.89 -7.73 13.40
C ASP A 236 -15.98 -7.30 14.54
N LEU A 237 -16.59 -6.83 15.63
CA LEU A 237 -15.89 -6.27 16.78
C LEU A 237 -15.01 -7.29 17.54
N TYR A 238 -15.27 -8.58 17.35
CA TYR A 238 -14.55 -9.67 18.04
C TYR A 238 -13.55 -10.39 17.13
N SER A 239 -13.49 -9.99 15.86
CA SER A 239 -12.54 -10.57 14.89
C SER A 239 -11.11 -10.15 15.21
N PRO A 240 -10.15 -11.07 15.19
CA PRO A 240 -8.72 -10.75 15.33
C PRO A 240 -8.14 -10.08 14.08
N TYR A 241 -8.89 -10.04 12.98
CA TYR A 241 -8.48 -9.40 11.73
C TYR A 241 -8.76 -7.90 11.74
N GLY A 242 -7.85 -7.12 11.19
CA GLY A 242 -8.08 -5.73 10.83
C GLY A 242 -8.92 -5.60 9.56
N ILE A 243 -9.36 -4.39 9.25
CA ILE A 243 -10.11 -4.07 8.03
C ILE A 243 -9.25 -3.28 7.05
N SER A 244 -9.56 -3.40 5.74
CA SER A 244 -8.91 -2.60 4.69
C SER A 244 -9.09 -1.11 4.97
N ILE A 245 -8.07 -0.30 4.61
CA ILE A 245 -8.14 1.16 4.73
C ILE A 245 -9.34 1.75 3.98
N PHE A 246 -9.78 1.09 2.90
CA PHE A 246 -10.96 1.50 2.13
C PHE A 246 -12.22 0.67 2.42
N ALA A 247 -12.21 -0.19 3.46
CA ALA A 247 -13.35 -1.07 3.78
C ALA A 247 -14.68 -0.31 3.91
N ASN A 248 -14.67 0.84 4.57
CA ASN A 248 -15.84 1.70 4.79
C ASN A 248 -16.14 2.64 3.60
N SER A 249 -15.42 2.51 2.49
CA SER A 249 -15.52 3.41 1.33
C SER A 249 -15.93 2.68 0.04
N ILE A 250 -16.38 1.42 0.13
CA ILE A 250 -16.73 0.60 -1.04
C ILE A 250 -17.79 1.27 -1.91
N ASP A 251 -18.80 1.92 -1.31
CA ASP A 251 -19.86 2.58 -2.09
C ASP A 251 -19.35 3.86 -2.77
N VAL A 252 -18.38 4.53 -2.17
CA VAL A 252 -17.70 5.68 -2.80
C VAL A 252 -16.86 5.22 -3.98
N LEU A 253 -16.13 4.10 -3.84
CA LEU A 253 -15.36 3.49 -4.95
C LEU A 253 -16.27 3.12 -6.12
N LYS A 254 -17.47 2.55 -5.85
CA LYS A 254 -18.49 2.31 -6.89
C LYS A 254 -18.92 3.60 -7.58
N GLY A 255 -19.13 4.67 -6.80
CA GLY A 255 -19.49 5.98 -7.33
C GLY A 255 -18.42 6.57 -8.25
N ILE A 256 -17.15 6.46 -7.85
CA ILE A 256 -16.00 6.91 -8.64
C ILE A 256 -15.93 6.16 -9.98
N ASP A 257 -15.95 4.84 -9.95
CA ASP A 257 -15.84 4.04 -11.18
C ASP A 257 -17.06 4.22 -12.09
N LEU A 258 -18.26 4.43 -11.51
CA LEU A 258 -19.46 4.75 -12.28
C LEU A 258 -19.34 6.09 -13.02
N VAL A 259 -18.88 7.14 -12.33
CA VAL A 259 -18.68 8.46 -12.94
C VAL A 259 -17.58 8.43 -13.98
N TYR A 260 -16.49 7.74 -13.70
CA TYR A 260 -15.37 7.57 -14.63
C TYR A 260 -15.78 6.81 -15.90
N ASP A 261 -16.53 5.71 -15.77
CA ASP A 261 -17.10 5.00 -16.92
C ASP A 261 -18.10 5.87 -17.71
N SER A 262 -18.93 6.65 -17.00
CA SER A 262 -19.89 7.57 -17.63
C SER A 262 -19.18 8.68 -18.41
N LEU A 263 -18.09 9.24 -17.90
CA LEU A 263 -17.26 10.22 -18.61
C LEU A 263 -16.68 9.62 -19.90
N ASN A 264 -16.14 8.41 -19.83
CA ASN A 264 -15.60 7.71 -21.00
C ASN A 264 -16.71 7.44 -22.06
N ASN A 265 -17.90 7.04 -21.59
CA ASN A 265 -19.04 6.82 -22.45
C ASN A 265 -19.56 8.12 -23.06
N GLU A 266 -19.60 9.23 -22.32
CA GLU A 266 -19.98 10.56 -22.84
C GLU A 266 -19.08 10.96 -24.01
N ILE A 267 -17.75 10.80 -23.86
CA ILE A 267 -16.79 11.09 -24.93
C ILE A 267 -17.00 10.16 -26.13
N ASN A 268 -17.20 8.85 -25.89
CA ASN A 268 -17.40 7.87 -26.96
C ASN A 268 -18.73 8.04 -27.69
N LEU A 269 -19.81 8.33 -26.97
CA LEU A 269 -21.15 8.49 -27.55
C LEU A 269 -21.37 9.89 -28.14
N GLY A 270 -20.70 10.91 -27.61
CA GLY A 270 -20.76 12.29 -28.05
C GLY A 270 -19.94 12.60 -29.32
N ARG A 271 -19.29 11.58 -29.90
CA ARG A 271 -18.58 11.80 -31.18
C ARG A 271 -19.55 12.31 -32.24
N LYS A 272 -19.08 13.30 -32.99
CA LYS A 272 -19.80 13.82 -34.14
C LYS A 272 -20.26 12.68 -35.06
N ARG A 273 -21.55 12.66 -35.42
CA ARG A 273 -22.13 11.70 -36.33
C ARG A 273 -22.80 12.42 -37.46
N LEU A 274 -22.57 11.94 -38.68
CA LEU A 274 -23.18 12.43 -39.88
C LEU A 274 -24.12 11.34 -40.42
N PHE A 275 -25.40 11.66 -40.45
CA PHE A 275 -26.39 10.78 -41.09
C PHE A 275 -26.61 11.24 -42.50
N ALA A 276 -26.41 10.34 -43.46
CA ALA A 276 -26.60 10.60 -44.88
C ALA A 276 -27.71 9.71 -45.41
N THR A 277 -28.52 10.24 -46.30
CA THR A 277 -29.52 9.44 -47.02
C THR A 277 -28.87 8.66 -48.19
N LYS A 278 -29.59 7.68 -48.73
CA LYS A 278 -29.12 6.92 -49.89
C LYS A 278 -28.86 7.79 -51.10
N GLU A 279 -29.57 8.90 -51.21
CA GLU A 279 -29.42 9.87 -52.30
C GLU A 279 -28.06 10.60 -52.25
N ALA A 280 -27.41 10.62 -51.10
CA ALA A 280 -26.03 11.13 -50.95
C ALA A 280 -24.96 10.19 -51.53
N LEU A 281 -25.33 8.93 -51.84
CA LEU A 281 -24.43 7.95 -52.39
C LEU A 281 -24.39 8.13 -53.92
N ARG A 282 -23.20 8.18 -54.51
CA ARG A 282 -23.01 8.04 -55.94
C ARG A 282 -23.02 6.55 -56.30
N PHE A 283 -23.65 6.22 -57.40
CA PHE A 283 -23.60 4.87 -57.95
C PHE A 283 -22.53 4.80 -59.02
N ASN A 284 -21.77 3.73 -59.01
CA ASN A 284 -20.84 3.43 -60.06
C ASN A 284 -21.66 3.15 -61.34
N SER A 285 -21.47 3.95 -62.37
CA SER A 285 -22.22 3.83 -63.62
C SER A 285 -21.98 2.52 -64.36
N THR A 286 -20.93 1.79 -64.05
CA THR A 286 -20.54 0.54 -64.68
C THR A 286 -21.04 -0.71 -63.92
N THR A 287 -21.08 -0.68 -62.59
CA THR A 287 -21.45 -1.85 -61.77
C THR A 287 -22.82 -1.70 -61.10
N GLY A 288 -23.39 -0.50 -61.09
CA GLY A 288 -24.66 -0.20 -60.39
C GLY A 288 -24.56 -0.28 -58.86
N GLU A 289 -23.36 -0.50 -58.33
CA GLU A 289 -23.14 -0.58 -56.87
C GLU A 289 -23.01 0.83 -56.25
N PRO A 290 -23.53 1.03 -55.03
CA PRO A 290 -23.37 2.30 -54.35
C PRO A 290 -21.91 2.57 -54.04
N GLN A 291 -21.38 3.65 -54.59
CA GLN A 291 -20.03 4.14 -54.31
C GLN A 291 -20.11 5.23 -53.23
N LEU A 292 -19.55 4.95 -52.06
CA LEU A 292 -19.40 5.92 -51.01
C LEU A 292 -18.41 7.00 -51.47
N ASN A 293 -18.82 8.26 -51.44
CA ASN A 293 -17.93 9.41 -51.64
C ASN A 293 -17.10 9.70 -50.36
N PHE A 294 -17.29 8.89 -49.32
CA PHE A 294 -16.65 9.01 -48.00
C PHE A 294 -15.78 7.80 -47.76
N ASP A 295 -14.73 7.96 -46.99
CA ASP A 295 -13.87 6.84 -46.60
C ASP A 295 -14.71 5.80 -45.81
N PRO A 296 -14.80 4.54 -46.28
CA PRO A 296 -15.55 3.49 -45.60
C PRO A 296 -14.98 3.16 -44.20
N ASN A 297 -13.75 3.57 -43.90
CA ASN A 297 -13.14 3.45 -42.57
C ASN A 297 -13.52 4.60 -41.63
N ASP A 298 -14.22 5.64 -42.12
CA ASP A 298 -14.65 6.74 -41.33
C ASP A 298 -15.96 6.40 -40.57
N VAL A 299 -15.84 6.03 -39.31
CA VAL A 299 -16.96 5.67 -38.42
C VAL A 299 -17.93 6.82 -38.15
N VAL A 300 -17.69 8.02 -38.67
CA VAL A 300 -18.53 9.21 -38.50
C VAL A 300 -19.78 9.15 -39.37
N PHE A 301 -19.76 8.42 -40.50
CA PHE A 301 -20.87 8.39 -41.44
C PHE A 301 -21.81 7.19 -41.20
N HIS A 302 -23.11 7.46 -41.13
CA HIS A 302 -24.15 6.46 -41.03
C HIS A 302 -25.16 6.65 -42.18
N VAL A 303 -25.35 5.63 -42.99
CA VAL A 303 -26.32 5.69 -44.10
C VAL A 303 -27.70 5.24 -43.65
N LEU A 304 -28.70 6.10 -43.79
CA LEU A 304 -30.09 5.80 -43.50
C LEU A 304 -30.81 5.24 -44.74
N GLY A 305 -31.68 4.27 -44.51
CA GLY A 305 -32.39 3.59 -45.61
C GLY A 305 -33.48 4.41 -46.29
N ASP A 306 -34.01 5.43 -45.64
CA ASP A 306 -35.12 6.25 -46.11
C ASP A 306 -35.00 7.70 -45.59
N SER A 307 -35.23 8.70 -46.46
CA SER A 307 -35.19 10.10 -46.12
C SER A 307 -36.32 10.51 -45.13
N THR A 308 -37.36 9.70 -45.01
CA THR A 308 -38.46 9.94 -44.03
C THR A 308 -38.00 9.87 -42.60
N LEU A 309 -36.86 9.25 -42.31
CA LEU A 309 -36.28 9.12 -40.98
C LEU A 309 -35.58 10.40 -40.48
N LEU A 310 -35.40 11.41 -41.32
CA LEU A 310 -34.75 12.68 -40.98
C LEU A 310 -35.70 13.72 -40.39
N GLY A 311 -36.99 13.38 -40.10
CA GLY A 311 -37.96 14.24 -39.45
C GLY A 311 -38.34 15.44 -40.31
N ASP A 312 -38.48 16.64 -39.73
CA ASP A 312 -38.90 17.86 -40.39
C ASP A 312 -37.88 18.38 -41.45
N ASN A 313 -36.66 17.90 -41.42
CA ASN A 313 -35.60 18.24 -42.39
C ASN A 313 -35.57 17.30 -43.61
N LYS A 314 -36.74 17.01 -44.20
CA LYS A 314 -36.91 16.08 -45.33
C LYS A 314 -36.09 16.41 -46.57
N ASN A 315 -35.60 17.66 -46.68
CA ASN A 315 -34.79 18.11 -47.81
C ASN A 315 -33.27 18.05 -47.55
N SER A 316 -32.85 17.62 -46.38
CA SER A 316 -31.43 17.52 -46.04
C SER A 316 -30.88 16.16 -46.38
N ILE A 317 -29.92 16.10 -47.31
CA ILE A 317 -29.23 14.88 -47.74
C ILE A 317 -28.27 14.39 -46.64
N ILE A 318 -27.76 15.29 -45.81
CA ILE A 318 -26.84 15.02 -44.70
C ILE A 318 -27.34 15.77 -43.48
N GLN A 319 -27.43 15.05 -42.38
CA GLN A 319 -27.72 15.62 -41.04
C GLN A 319 -26.55 15.41 -40.09
N GLU A 320 -26.07 16.48 -39.54
CA GLU A 320 -25.06 16.46 -38.52
C GLU A 320 -25.72 16.40 -37.11
N ILE A 321 -25.34 15.43 -36.33
CA ILE A 321 -25.69 15.38 -34.89
C ILE A 321 -24.43 15.59 -34.09
N ASN A 322 -24.40 16.70 -33.37
CA ASN A 322 -23.31 17.10 -32.49
C ASN A 322 -23.90 17.26 -31.08
N GLY A 323 -23.60 16.33 -30.19
CA GLY A 323 -24.04 16.41 -28.80
C GLY A 323 -23.13 17.34 -28.01
N ASN A 324 -23.69 18.18 -27.15
CA ASN A 324 -22.89 18.89 -26.17
C ASN A 324 -22.35 17.89 -25.13
N LEU A 325 -21.02 17.85 -24.95
CA LEU A 325 -20.38 16.99 -23.99
C LEU A 325 -20.46 17.61 -22.59
N ARG A 326 -20.96 16.85 -21.61
CA ARG A 326 -21.12 17.27 -20.20
C ARG A 326 -19.87 16.96 -19.38
N ILE A 327 -18.68 17.32 -19.88
CA ILE A 327 -17.41 16.98 -19.27
C ILE A 327 -17.24 17.62 -17.90
N ASP A 328 -17.62 18.90 -17.77
CA ASP A 328 -17.47 19.65 -16.51
C ASP A 328 -18.33 19.07 -15.38
N GLU A 329 -19.56 18.63 -15.70
CA GLU A 329 -20.45 18.00 -14.73
C GLU A 329 -19.90 16.65 -14.26
N HIS A 330 -19.35 15.85 -15.18
CA HIS A 330 -18.69 14.59 -14.82
C HIS A 330 -17.44 14.82 -13.96
N LEU A 331 -16.60 15.81 -14.29
CA LEU A 331 -15.41 16.15 -13.50
C LEU A 331 -15.79 16.67 -12.11
N LYS A 332 -16.80 17.52 -12.00
CA LYS A 332 -17.32 17.98 -10.69
C LYS A 332 -17.82 16.82 -9.83
N SER A 333 -18.57 15.90 -10.44
CA SER A 333 -19.07 14.70 -9.75
C SER A 333 -17.93 13.80 -9.30
N LEU A 334 -16.93 13.56 -10.17
CA LEU A 334 -15.74 12.76 -9.87
C LEU A 334 -14.95 13.37 -8.70
N ASN A 335 -14.69 14.69 -8.76
CA ASN A 335 -14.00 15.40 -7.70
C ASN A 335 -14.74 15.34 -6.36
N SER A 336 -16.08 15.45 -6.37
CA SER A 336 -16.89 15.31 -5.16
C SER A 336 -16.73 13.91 -4.53
N GLN A 337 -16.75 12.84 -5.34
CA GLN A 337 -16.54 11.48 -4.84
C GLN A 337 -15.11 11.27 -4.32
N LEU A 338 -14.10 11.82 -5.00
CA LEU A 338 -12.70 11.74 -4.58
C LEU A 338 -12.43 12.48 -3.27
N ARG A 339 -13.11 13.63 -3.05
CA ARG A 339 -13.05 14.35 -1.77
C ARG A 339 -13.61 13.52 -0.63
N ILE A 340 -14.80 12.95 -0.80
CA ILE A 340 -15.42 12.07 0.19
C ILE A 340 -14.51 10.86 0.48
N LEU A 341 -13.87 10.33 -0.55
CA LEU A 341 -12.92 9.22 -0.38
C LEU A 341 -11.70 9.63 0.44
N GLY A 342 -11.12 10.80 0.15
CA GLY A 342 -9.99 11.36 0.89
C GLY A 342 -10.31 11.52 2.38
N ASP A 343 -11.45 12.11 2.71
CA ASP A 343 -11.92 12.26 4.09
C ASP A 343 -12.12 10.91 4.78
N LYS A 344 -12.79 9.96 4.11
CA LYS A 344 -13.05 8.63 4.69
C LYS A 344 -11.82 7.78 4.90
N THR A 345 -10.76 8.01 4.14
CA THR A 345 -9.49 7.26 4.22
C THR A 345 -8.39 8.02 4.97
N GLY A 346 -8.71 9.24 5.45
CA GLY A 346 -7.83 10.06 6.26
C GLY A 346 -6.72 10.79 5.50
N PHE A 347 -6.83 10.90 4.18
CA PHE A 347 -5.92 11.71 3.37
C PHE A 347 -6.30 13.19 3.36
N GLY A 348 -7.56 13.52 3.73
CA GLY A 348 -8.15 14.82 3.55
C GLY A 348 -8.81 14.99 2.17
N GLY A 349 -9.85 15.83 2.12
CA GLY A 349 -10.73 15.91 0.95
C GLY A 349 -10.06 16.32 -0.35
N ASP A 350 -9.03 17.14 -0.28
CA ASP A 350 -8.40 17.69 -1.49
C ASP A 350 -7.23 16.84 -2.04
N TYR A 351 -6.81 15.78 -1.34
CA TYR A 351 -5.62 15.00 -1.71
C TYR A 351 -5.74 14.31 -3.09
N PHE A 352 -6.93 13.79 -3.42
CA PHE A 352 -7.18 13.07 -4.67
C PHE A 352 -7.93 13.88 -5.72
N ALA A 353 -8.39 15.09 -5.40
CA ALA A 353 -9.20 15.90 -6.30
C ALA A 353 -8.39 16.46 -7.48
N PHE A 354 -8.99 16.44 -8.68
CA PHE A 354 -8.42 16.98 -9.93
C PHE A 354 -8.80 18.46 -10.14
N ASP A 355 -8.81 19.27 -9.10
CA ASP A 355 -9.12 20.69 -9.31
C ASP A 355 -7.92 21.39 -9.97
N GLU A 356 -8.21 22.21 -10.98
CA GLU A 356 -7.31 23.26 -11.44
C GLU A 356 -7.17 24.27 -10.28
N LYS A 357 -6.33 23.95 -9.31
CA LYS A 357 -5.95 24.93 -8.32
C LYS A 357 -5.28 26.05 -9.10
N THR A 358 -5.99 27.15 -9.23
CA THR A 358 -5.37 28.42 -9.60
C THR A 358 -4.02 28.51 -8.89
N LEU A 359 -2.99 28.85 -9.63
CA LEU A 359 -1.61 29.08 -9.18
C LEU A 359 -1.53 30.22 -8.12
N SER A 360 -2.51 30.33 -7.24
CA SER A 360 -2.42 31.19 -6.06
C SER A 360 -1.39 30.57 -5.14
N THR A 361 -0.33 31.29 -4.90
CA THR A 361 0.68 30.95 -3.88
C THR A 361 -0.04 30.72 -2.55
N LYS A 362 -0.26 29.44 -2.19
CA LYS A 362 -0.80 29.11 -0.88
C LYS A 362 0.17 29.57 0.19
N THR A 363 -0.33 30.11 1.27
CA THR A 363 0.50 30.41 2.44
C THR A 363 0.95 29.11 3.09
N ALA A 364 2.10 29.13 3.76
CA ALA A 364 2.59 27.97 4.50
C ALA A 364 1.56 27.45 5.51
N THR A 365 0.79 28.35 6.15
CA THR A 365 -0.28 28.03 7.10
C THR A 365 -1.44 27.29 6.45
N GLU A 366 -1.82 27.63 5.21
CA GLU A 366 -2.86 26.92 4.45
C GLU A 366 -2.42 25.50 4.10
N VAL A 367 -1.16 25.32 3.68
CA VAL A 367 -0.58 24.00 3.38
C VAL A 367 -0.54 23.11 4.62
N ILE A 368 -0.14 23.65 5.77
CA ILE A 368 -0.12 22.93 7.06
C ILE A 368 -1.54 22.55 7.48
N SER A 369 -2.49 23.48 7.34
CA SER A 369 -3.89 23.22 7.70
C SER A 369 -4.51 22.13 6.82
N GLU A 370 -4.26 22.15 5.52
CA GLU A 370 -4.76 21.14 4.58
C GLU A 370 -4.15 19.75 4.84
N ASN A 371 -2.87 19.68 5.21
CA ASN A 371 -2.19 18.43 5.49
C ASN A 371 -2.36 17.91 6.93
N SER A 372 -2.99 18.70 7.80
CA SER A 372 -3.10 18.37 9.24
C SER A 372 -3.89 17.07 9.49
N GLU A 373 -4.89 16.75 8.68
CA GLU A 373 -5.68 15.52 8.79
C GLU A 373 -4.85 14.32 8.35
N LEU A 374 -4.19 14.42 7.21
CA LEU A 374 -3.27 13.40 6.71
C LEU A 374 -2.17 13.10 7.72
N PHE A 375 -1.57 14.13 8.32
CA PHE A 375 -0.54 13.98 9.35
C PHE A 375 -1.04 13.17 10.55
N ARG A 376 -2.21 13.52 11.10
CA ARG A 376 -2.82 12.78 12.22
C ARG A 376 -3.08 11.32 11.85
N THR A 377 -3.51 11.07 10.62
CA THR A 377 -3.79 9.72 10.11
C THR A 377 -2.50 8.91 10.00
N ILE A 378 -1.43 9.49 9.46
CA ILE A 378 -0.11 8.86 9.37
C ILE A 378 0.38 8.52 10.77
N LYS A 379 0.44 9.49 11.69
CA LYS A 379 0.88 9.26 13.07
C LYS A 379 0.06 8.18 13.78
N LYS A 380 -1.24 8.13 13.54
CA LYS A 380 -2.11 7.08 14.07
C LYS A 380 -1.69 5.69 13.55
N HIS A 381 -1.35 5.56 12.27
CA HIS A 381 -0.91 4.29 11.69
C HIS A 381 0.50 3.90 12.11
N GLU A 382 1.41 4.86 12.26
CA GLU A 382 2.78 4.65 12.73
C GLU A 382 2.84 3.96 14.09
N ILE A 383 1.94 4.27 15.02
CA ILE A 383 1.89 3.65 16.36
C ILE A 383 1.83 2.12 16.29
N LEU A 384 0.96 1.57 15.44
CA LEU A 384 0.87 0.11 15.28
C LEU A 384 2.06 -0.45 14.52
N LEU A 385 2.54 0.28 13.52
CA LEU A 385 3.71 -0.11 12.73
C LEU A 385 4.97 -0.14 13.59
N GLU A 386 5.18 0.86 14.44
CA GLU A 386 6.28 0.93 15.41
C GLU A 386 6.23 -0.27 16.37
N SER A 387 5.06 -0.57 16.93
CA SER A 387 4.87 -1.74 17.80
C SER A 387 5.23 -3.05 17.08
N ALA A 388 4.84 -3.21 15.81
CA ALA A 388 5.19 -4.37 15.01
C ALA A 388 6.71 -4.45 14.75
N LEU A 389 7.35 -3.34 14.41
CA LEU A 389 8.80 -3.27 14.19
C LEU A 389 9.59 -3.59 15.48
N ILE A 390 9.20 -3.03 16.62
CA ILE A 390 9.81 -3.35 17.93
C ILE A 390 9.70 -4.86 18.22
N ARG A 391 8.54 -5.47 17.93
CA ARG A 391 8.34 -6.91 18.12
C ARG A 391 9.27 -7.73 17.24
N ILE A 392 9.45 -7.35 15.98
CA ILE A 392 10.37 -8.01 15.05
C ILE A 392 11.83 -7.87 15.50
N ILE A 393 12.24 -6.69 15.96
CA ILE A 393 13.60 -6.46 16.49
C ILE A 393 13.88 -7.36 17.71
N LYS A 394 12.92 -7.48 18.63
CA LYS A 394 13.02 -8.40 19.76
C LYS A 394 13.11 -9.86 19.33
N ALA A 395 12.36 -10.23 18.30
CA ALA A 395 12.39 -11.58 17.74
C ALA A 395 13.73 -11.87 17.03
N ILE A 396 14.29 -10.92 16.27
CA ILE A 396 15.64 -11.02 15.70
C ILE A 396 16.69 -11.24 16.79
N ASN A 397 16.63 -10.46 17.88
CA ASN A 397 17.54 -10.65 19.00
C ASN A 397 17.39 -12.04 19.62
N SER A 398 16.15 -12.54 19.81
CA SER A 398 15.93 -13.87 20.37
C SER A 398 16.50 -14.99 19.48
N ILE A 399 16.50 -14.82 18.16
CA ILE A 399 17.15 -15.74 17.23
C ILE A 399 18.68 -15.64 17.36
N GLY A 400 19.25 -14.44 17.44
CA GLY A 400 20.67 -14.23 17.63
C GLY A 400 21.19 -14.86 18.91
N GLU A 401 20.45 -14.71 20.03
CA GLU A 401 20.79 -15.36 21.31
C GLU A 401 20.64 -16.89 21.24
N LEU A 402 19.60 -17.41 20.58
CA LEU A 402 19.39 -18.85 20.41
C LEU A 402 20.48 -19.50 19.57
N THR A 403 20.89 -18.86 18.49
CA THR A 403 21.95 -19.34 17.59
C THR A 403 23.36 -19.07 18.12
N GLY A 404 23.48 -18.23 19.14
CA GLY A 404 24.77 -17.80 19.70
C GLY A 404 25.58 -16.87 18.77
N GLN A 405 24.98 -16.36 17.70
CA GLN A 405 25.69 -15.53 16.72
C GLN A 405 25.83 -14.07 17.12
N PHE A 406 24.81 -13.51 17.74
CA PHE A 406 24.81 -12.12 18.19
C PHE A 406 23.80 -11.88 19.32
N LYS A 407 24.03 -10.82 20.06
CA LYS A 407 23.09 -10.27 21.04
C LYS A 407 22.99 -8.77 20.82
N LEU A 408 21.75 -8.25 20.67
CA LEU A 408 21.49 -6.84 20.47
C LEU A 408 21.26 -6.13 21.80
N ASP A 409 21.73 -4.91 21.90
CA ASP A 409 21.39 -4.02 23.02
C ASP A 409 20.03 -3.38 22.78
N LEU A 410 19.01 -3.91 23.46
CA LEU A 410 17.62 -3.45 23.37
C LEU A 410 17.26 -2.44 24.47
N SER A 411 18.25 -1.87 25.16
CA SER A 411 18.01 -0.87 26.22
C SER A 411 17.28 0.37 25.68
N GLN A 412 17.52 0.70 24.42
CA GLN A 412 16.82 1.74 23.70
C GLN A 412 16.58 1.27 22.27
N ILE A 413 15.34 1.32 21.82
CA ILE A 413 14.95 1.07 20.41
C ILE A 413 14.30 2.37 19.94
N ASN A 414 14.90 3.02 18.97
CA ASN A 414 14.37 4.23 18.36
C ASN A 414 14.09 3.98 16.88
N ILE A 415 12.85 4.28 16.46
CA ILE A 415 12.40 4.18 15.08
C ILE A 415 12.01 5.58 14.64
N ASP A 416 12.81 6.16 13.76
CA ASP A 416 12.61 7.50 13.21
C ASP A 416 11.90 7.39 11.86
N PHE A 417 10.61 7.74 11.84
CA PHE A 417 9.82 7.83 10.61
C PHE A 417 10.06 9.17 9.94
N ASP A 418 10.09 9.19 8.61
CA ASP A 418 10.31 10.44 7.86
C ASP A 418 9.07 11.33 7.80
N ASP A 419 9.00 12.30 8.68
CA ASP A 419 7.96 13.34 8.71
C ASP A 419 8.21 14.48 7.70
N SER A 420 9.28 14.43 6.91
CA SER A 420 9.73 15.53 6.04
C SER A 420 8.75 15.93 4.93
N ILE A 421 7.83 15.03 4.58
CA ILE A 421 6.81 15.27 3.54
C ILE A 421 5.71 16.21 4.06
N ILE A 422 5.54 16.29 5.37
CA ILE A 422 4.42 16.94 6.05
C ILE A 422 4.87 18.19 6.79
N GLU A 423 6.12 18.19 7.28
CA GLU A 423 6.71 19.34 7.97
C GLU A 423 7.30 20.34 6.96
N ASN A 424 6.88 21.59 7.08
CA ASN A 424 7.49 22.66 6.33
C ASN A 424 8.84 23.01 6.98
N LYS A 425 9.88 22.18 6.70
CA LYS A 425 11.24 22.39 7.22
C LYS A 425 11.79 23.79 6.98
N SER A 426 11.27 24.48 5.96
CA SER A 426 11.66 25.87 5.70
C SER A 426 11.09 26.85 6.72
N GLN A 427 9.86 26.61 7.17
CA GLN A 427 9.20 27.42 8.19
C GLN A 427 9.80 27.12 9.57
N GLU A 428 9.94 25.87 9.94
CA GLU A 428 10.58 25.44 11.18
C GLU A 428 12.01 26.00 11.30
N ARG A 429 12.77 25.94 10.20
CA ARG A 429 14.11 26.56 10.16
C ARG A 429 14.07 28.07 10.29
N SER A 430 13.00 28.72 9.80
CA SER A 430 12.79 30.15 9.98
C SER A 430 12.46 30.52 11.41
N GLU A 431 11.59 29.71 12.05
CA GLU A 431 11.24 29.85 13.47
C GLU A 431 12.46 29.60 14.36
N ASP A 432 13.18 28.50 14.16
CA ASP A 432 14.43 28.21 14.87
C ASP A 432 15.51 29.33 14.68
N ARG A 433 15.55 30.00 13.52
CA ARG A 433 16.41 31.17 13.32
C ARG A 433 15.93 32.38 14.11
N GLN A 434 14.63 32.58 14.26
CA GLN A 434 14.07 33.63 15.09
C GLN A 434 14.36 33.35 16.57
N ASP A 435 14.18 32.10 17.00
CA ASP A 435 14.50 31.66 18.35
C ASP A 435 15.99 31.79 18.67
N LEU A 436 16.86 31.48 17.70
CA LEU A 436 18.29 31.70 17.81
C LEU A 436 18.63 33.20 17.92
N ALA A 437 17.91 34.06 17.18
CA ALA A 437 18.12 35.52 17.24
C ALA A 437 17.56 36.16 18.52
N GLN A 438 16.62 35.48 19.21
CA GLN A 438 16.05 35.88 20.48
C GLN A 438 16.73 35.21 21.71
N ASP A 439 17.82 34.46 21.46
CA ASP A 439 18.54 33.69 22.49
C ASP A 439 17.70 32.63 23.24
N THR A 440 16.58 32.19 22.65
CA THR A 440 15.71 31.13 23.18
C THR A 440 16.16 29.75 22.74
N LEU A 441 16.90 29.65 21.62
CA LEU A 441 17.51 28.42 21.13
C LEU A 441 19.04 28.57 21.12
N SER A 442 19.77 27.55 21.62
CA SER A 442 21.24 27.61 21.59
C SER A 442 21.76 27.36 20.17
N ARG A 443 22.89 28.02 19.83
CA ARG A 443 23.55 27.84 18.54
C ARG A 443 24.02 26.41 18.30
N ILE A 444 24.41 25.71 19.36
CA ILE A 444 24.82 24.31 19.29
C ILE A 444 23.63 23.44 18.96
N ASP A 445 22.47 23.65 19.60
CA ASP A 445 21.24 22.90 19.33
C ASP A 445 20.74 23.17 17.91
N TYR A 446 20.80 24.41 17.43
CA TYR A 446 20.46 24.74 16.05
C TYR A 446 21.36 24.00 15.04
N ILE A 447 22.69 24.01 15.26
CA ILE A 447 23.64 23.32 14.36
C ILE A 447 23.45 21.82 14.42
N SER A 448 23.28 21.23 15.61
CA SER A 448 23.02 19.81 15.81
C SER A 448 21.76 19.37 15.07
N LYS A 449 20.64 20.07 15.28
CA LYS A 449 19.35 19.79 14.65
C LYS A 449 19.40 19.87 13.11
N TRP A 450 19.94 20.97 12.57
CA TRP A 450 19.87 21.24 11.13
C TRP A 450 20.98 20.60 10.30
N ARG A 451 22.03 20.10 10.92
CA ARG A 451 23.09 19.33 10.26
C ARG A 451 23.05 17.84 10.57
N GLY A 452 22.19 17.42 11.52
CA GLY A 452 22.06 16.00 11.91
C GLY A 452 23.34 15.43 12.54
N ILE A 453 24.07 16.24 13.30
CA ILE A 453 25.33 15.87 13.96
C ILE A 453 25.14 15.87 15.49
N SER A 454 26.04 15.19 16.22
CA SER A 454 26.00 15.17 17.68
C SER A 454 26.21 16.58 18.26
N LYS A 455 25.79 16.81 19.52
CA LYS A 455 26.00 18.12 20.20
C LYS A 455 27.48 18.44 20.37
N GLU A 456 28.32 17.40 20.54
CA GLU A 456 29.76 17.55 20.64
C GLU A 456 30.38 18.03 19.31
N GLU A 457 30.00 17.40 18.21
CA GLU A 457 30.41 17.83 16.85
C GLU A 457 29.86 19.21 16.48
N ALA A 458 28.62 19.51 16.91
CA ALA A 458 28.01 20.81 16.72
C ALA A 458 28.75 21.93 17.50
N ALA A 459 29.26 21.62 18.71
CA ALA A 459 30.07 22.53 19.49
C ALA A 459 31.41 22.85 18.81
N ILE A 460 32.09 21.83 18.27
CA ILE A 460 33.31 21.99 17.49
C ILE A 460 33.05 22.88 16.26
N LYS A 461 31.93 22.60 15.55
CA LYS A 461 31.55 23.37 14.36
C LYS A 461 31.20 24.83 14.67
N ALA A 462 30.56 25.07 15.83
CA ALA A 462 30.29 26.43 16.30
C ALA A 462 31.59 27.21 16.55
N GLN A 463 32.58 26.56 17.19
CA GLN A 463 33.92 27.15 17.43
C GLN A 463 34.67 27.43 16.14
N GLU A 464 34.65 26.54 15.14
CA GLU A 464 35.24 26.77 13.82
C GLU A 464 34.65 28.02 13.16
N ILE A 465 33.33 28.19 13.19
CA ILE A 465 32.66 29.37 12.61
C ILE A 465 33.05 30.64 13.34
N ASP A 466 33.24 30.61 14.67
CA ASP A 466 33.65 31.77 15.43
C ASP A 466 35.11 32.15 15.15
N ASN A 467 36.02 31.20 14.99
CA ASN A 467 37.40 31.40 14.58
C ASN A 467 37.50 32.00 13.17
N GLU A 468 36.68 31.50 12.21
CA GLU A 468 36.62 32.07 10.85
C GLU A 468 36.10 33.51 10.84
N LYS A 469 35.11 33.85 11.69
CA LYS A 469 34.63 35.23 11.82
C LYS A 469 35.71 36.16 12.37
N SER A 470 36.37 35.73 13.43
CA SER A 470 37.45 36.52 14.06
C SER A 470 38.65 36.75 13.11
N ALA A 471 38.99 35.72 12.29
CA ALA A 471 40.04 35.86 11.25
C ALA A 471 39.64 36.85 10.14
N ASN A 472 38.36 36.80 9.71
CA ASN A 472 37.87 37.74 8.68
C ASN A 472 37.71 39.19 9.20
N GLU A 473 37.37 39.38 10.47
CA GLU A 473 37.34 40.70 11.11
C GLU A 473 38.77 41.29 11.23
N GLY A 474 39.73 40.44 11.60
CA GLY A 474 41.16 40.86 11.62
C GLY A 474 41.68 41.30 10.25
N ILE A 475 41.27 40.66 9.16
CA ILE A 475 41.64 41.06 7.80
C ILE A 475 41.00 42.39 7.39
N ARG A 476 39.73 42.64 7.77
CA ARG A 476 39.05 43.93 7.52
C ARG A 476 39.67 45.11 8.26
N PHE A 477 40.19 44.89 9.47
CA PHE A 477 40.93 45.95 10.22
C PHE A 477 42.24 46.30 9.54
N ILE A 478 42.94 45.34 8.95
CA ILE A 478 44.22 45.59 8.24
C ILE A 478 44.00 46.31 6.90
N GLU A 479 42.90 46.01 6.19
CA GLU A 479 42.56 46.70 4.93
C GLU A 479 41.98 48.12 5.13
N GLY A 480 41.42 48.42 6.33
CA GLY A 480 40.89 49.73 6.71
C GLY A 480 41.97 50.73 7.14
N GLU A 481 43.19 50.31 7.47
CA GLU A 481 44.29 51.16 7.83
C GLU A 481 45.24 51.50 6.65
N ILE A 482 44.98 51.00 5.43
CA ILE A 482 45.79 51.19 4.24
C ILE A 482 45.16 52.18 3.20
N ASN A 483 44.00 52.79 3.55
CA ASN A 483 43.38 53.84 2.69
C ASN A 483 43.32 55.18 3.35
#